data_5750264291a9dac08e3cc11f2dc066d3
#
_entry.id   5750264291a9dac08e3cc11f2dc066d3
#
_cell.length_a   1.000
_cell.length_b   1.000
_cell.length_c   1.000
_cell.angle_alpha   90.00
_cell.angle_beta   90.00
_cell.angle_gamma   90.00
#
_symmetry.space_group_name_H-M   'P 1'
#
loop_
_entity.id
_entity.type
_entity.pdbx_description
1 polymer ?
#
loop_
_entity_poly.entity_id
_entity_poly.type
_entity_poly.pdbx_seq_one_letter_code
_entity_poly.pdbx_strand_id
1 'polypeptide(L)'
;MPTISVIVPVYKVEPYIRKCVDSILGQTFSDIQVILVDDGSPDQCGKICDEYAKQDNRGEVIHKENGGLSDARNAGIPYAKGEYIIFLDSDDYIENDMFEYMYTRIKDSGADMATCGLYEVYKDRIETQKEEVDFVCTGEEAFRCILRGHTIRGEIWNKLIRKSCIEDLRFPKGRLYEDIYYTVDLMQRIKKVAVGTKPKYYYLHREDSITGKAYRPKVFDIIDGYTKNYEVVKEKFPSLTQEAECLWIWSRFIVLDKMLLQEDYKKL
;
A
#
# COMPACT_ATOMS: atom_id res chain seq x y z
N MET A 1 19.20 -7.12 -14.57
CA MET A 1 17.76 -7.05 -14.18
C MET A 1 17.68 -6.13 -12.97
N PRO A 2 16.69 -5.27 -12.85
CA PRO A 2 16.58 -4.35 -11.70
C PRO A 2 16.41 -5.15 -10.40
N THR A 3 16.86 -4.58 -9.30
CA THR A 3 16.65 -5.16 -7.97
C THR A 3 15.24 -4.91 -7.47
N ILE A 4 14.72 -3.70 -7.67
CA ILE A 4 13.38 -3.30 -7.18
C ILE A 4 12.51 -2.90 -8.37
N SER A 5 11.27 -3.41 -8.43
CA SER A 5 10.21 -2.90 -9.29
C SER A 5 9.21 -2.09 -8.46
N VAL A 6 8.99 -0.85 -8.87
CA VAL A 6 8.04 0.08 -8.26
C VAL A 6 6.78 0.13 -9.13
N ILE A 7 5.63 -0.27 -8.59
CA ILE A 7 4.34 -0.23 -9.30
C ILE A 7 3.54 0.95 -8.79
N VAL A 8 3.21 1.87 -9.69
CA VAL A 8 2.50 3.12 -9.39
C VAL A 8 1.19 3.16 -10.15
N PRO A 9 0.04 2.88 -9.53
CA PRO A 9 -1.26 3.06 -10.14
C PRO A 9 -1.58 4.55 -10.28
N VAL A 10 -2.04 4.98 -11.46
CA VAL A 10 -2.26 6.39 -11.78
C VAL A 10 -3.68 6.60 -12.27
N TYR A 11 -4.47 7.46 -11.57
CA TYR A 11 -5.79 7.85 -12.00
C TYR A 11 -6.23 9.18 -11.37
N LYS A 12 -6.40 10.24 -12.20
CA LYS A 12 -6.86 11.58 -11.75
C LYS A 12 -6.01 12.19 -10.64
N VAL A 13 -4.70 12.17 -10.81
CA VAL A 13 -3.72 12.67 -9.84
C VAL A 13 -2.74 13.68 -10.47
N GLU A 14 -3.17 14.37 -11.53
CA GLU A 14 -2.33 15.33 -12.27
C GLU A 14 -1.56 16.31 -11.37
N PRO A 15 -2.12 16.88 -10.29
CA PRO A 15 -1.38 17.81 -9.42
C PRO A 15 -0.25 17.15 -8.61
N TYR A 16 -0.24 15.83 -8.48
CA TYR A 16 0.62 15.09 -7.56
C TYR A 16 1.65 14.21 -8.25
N ILE A 17 1.29 13.63 -9.40
CA ILE A 17 2.07 12.58 -10.07
C ILE A 17 3.53 12.97 -10.33
N ARG A 18 3.82 14.23 -10.67
CA ARG A 18 5.21 14.67 -10.92
C ARG A 18 6.05 14.55 -9.66
N LYS A 19 5.54 15.04 -8.51
CA LYS A 19 6.24 14.92 -7.24
C LYS A 19 6.47 13.47 -6.84
N CYS A 20 5.48 12.60 -7.06
CA CYS A 20 5.59 11.17 -6.84
C CYS A 20 6.72 10.56 -7.67
N VAL A 21 6.67 10.70 -8.98
CA VAL A 21 7.64 10.08 -9.90
C VAL A 21 9.04 10.66 -9.70
N ASP A 22 9.17 11.99 -9.50
CA ASP A 22 10.46 12.63 -9.21
C ASP A 22 11.10 12.04 -7.92
N SER A 23 10.30 11.79 -6.87
CA SER A 23 10.80 11.20 -5.62
C SER A 23 11.26 9.74 -5.80
N ILE A 24 10.64 9.00 -6.72
CA ILE A 24 11.01 7.63 -7.07
C ILE A 24 12.31 7.62 -7.91
N LEU A 25 12.38 8.44 -8.94
CA LEU A 25 13.55 8.50 -9.81
C LEU A 25 14.77 9.14 -9.14
N GLY A 26 14.53 9.98 -8.12
CA GLY A 26 15.55 10.64 -7.29
C GLY A 26 16.11 9.78 -6.14
N GLN A 27 15.79 8.47 -6.08
CA GLN A 27 16.30 7.60 -5.03
C GLN A 27 17.81 7.40 -5.10
N THR A 28 18.47 7.32 -3.92
CA THR A 28 19.91 6.96 -3.82
C THR A 28 20.17 5.55 -4.34
N PHE A 29 19.22 4.65 -4.16
CA PHE A 29 19.24 3.31 -4.74
C PHE A 29 18.70 3.34 -6.17
N SER A 30 19.58 3.29 -7.17
CA SER A 30 19.25 3.53 -8.58
C SER A 30 18.88 2.28 -9.40
N ASP A 31 19.13 1.07 -8.86
CA ASP A 31 18.83 -0.19 -9.57
C ASP A 31 17.34 -0.56 -9.46
N ILE A 32 16.51 0.27 -10.06
CA ILE A 32 15.05 0.22 -10.01
C ILE A 32 14.44 0.14 -11.41
N GLN A 33 13.21 -0.40 -11.46
CA GLN A 33 12.26 -0.28 -12.57
C GLN A 33 11.04 0.44 -12.04
N VAL A 34 10.52 1.42 -12.77
CA VAL A 34 9.30 2.17 -12.42
C VAL A 34 8.21 1.84 -13.43
N ILE A 35 7.12 1.24 -12.97
CA ILE A 35 5.97 0.84 -13.79
C ILE A 35 4.81 1.76 -13.46
N LEU A 36 4.57 2.74 -14.33
CA LEU A 36 3.44 3.66 -14.24
C LEU A 36 2.23 3.03 -14.92
N VAL A 37 1.18 2.75 -14.15
CA VAL A 37 -0.04 2.13 -14.68
C VAL A 37 -1.14 3.18 -14.77
N ASP A 38 -1.29 3.80 -15.94
CA ASP A 38 -2.38 4.73 -16.21
C ASP A 38 -3.69 3.95 -16.40
N ASP A 39 -4.55 4.07 -15.42
CA ASP A 39 -5.86 3.39 -15.35
C ASP A 39 -6.95 4.20 -16.10
N GLY A 40 -6.63 4.65 -17.31
CA GLY A 40 -7.55 5.41 -18.15
C GLY A 40 -7.86 6.80 -17.59
N SER A 41 -6.85 7.53 -17.13
CA SER A 41 -7.00 8.88 -16.59
C SER A 41 -7.56 9.84 -17.64
N PRO A 42 -8.62 10.61 -17.34
CA PRO A 42 -9.20 11.57 -18.27
C PRO A 42 -8.45 12.93 -18.31
N ASP A 43 -7.51 13.15 -17.40
CA ASP A 43 -6.66 14.32 -17.26
C ASP A 43 -5.30 14.16 -18.00
N GLN A 44 -4.28 14.96 -17.67
CA GLN A 44 -2.98 14.88 -18.32
C GLN A 44 -2.08 13.75 -17.78
N CYS A 45 -2.55 12.93 -16.81
CA CYS A 45 -1.72 11.87 -16.18
C CYS A 45 -1.09 10.93 -17.20
N GLY A 46 -1.85 10.45 -18.20
CA GLY A 46 -1.31 9.56 -19.25
C GLY A 46 -0.14 10.17 -20.01
N LYS A 47 -0.24 11.45 -20.41
CA LYS A 47 0.85 12.17 -21.09
C LYS A 47 2.07 12.37 -20.17
N ILE A 48 1.82 12.68 -18.90
CA ILE A 48 2.89 12.85 -17.91
C ILE A 48 3.66 11.53 -17.72
N CYS A 49 2.95 10.40 -17.65
CA CYS A 49 3.59 9.09 -17.60
C CYS A 49 4.49 8.85 -18.82
N ASP A 50 4.00 9.14 -20.04
CA ASP A 50 4.77 9.02 -21.28
C ASP A 50 6.00 9.94 -21.33
N GLU A 51 5.89 11.16 -20.80
CA GLU A 51 7.01 12.08 -20.67
C GLU A 51 8.14 11.47 -19.82
N TYR A 52 7.81 10.91 -18.65
CA TYR A 52 8.79 10.27 -17.76
C TYR A 52 9.43 9.04 -18.39
N ALA A 53 8.67 8.17 -19.03
CA ALA A 53 9.22 6.99 -19.70
C ALA A 53 10.14 7.33 -20.88
N LYS A 54 9.96 8.49 -21.52
CA LYS A 54 10.87 8.98 -22.57
C LYS A 54 12.14 9.61 -22.00
N GLN A 55 12.08 10.20 -20.81
CA GLN A 55 13.19 10.92 -20.18
C GLN A 55 14.11 9.98 -19.37
N ASP A 56 13.56 8.92 -18.80
CA ASP A 56 14.29 7.98 -17.94
C ASP A 56 14.02 6.54 -18.39
N ASN A 57 15.07 5.81 -18.73
CA ASN A 57 14.99 4.44 -19.24
C ASN A 57 14.59 3.40 -18.18
N ARG A 58 14.50 3.79 -16.91
CA ARG A 58 13.96 2.98 -15.82
C ARG A 58 12.43 2.97 -15.80
N GLY A 59 11.79 3.93 -16.49
CA GLY A 59 10.34 4.10 -16.58
C GLY A 59 9.69 3.26 -17.68
N GLU A 60 8.64 2.53 -17.35
CA GLU A 60 7.74 1.83 -18.27
C GLU A 60 6.29 2.29 -18.01
N VAL A 61 5.48 2.45 -19.06
CA VAL A 61 4.07 2.86 -18.94
C VAL A 61 3.14 1.77 -19.45
N ILE A 62 2.07 1.55 -18.70
CA ILE A 62 0.98 0.68 -19.11
C ILE A 62 -0.29 1.55 -19.15
N HIS A 63 -0.86 1.74 -20.34
CA HIS A 63 -2.17 2.36 -20.49
C HIS A 63 -3.25 1.29 -20.55
N LYS A 64 -4.32 1.46 -19.79
CA LYS A 64 -5.46 0.55 -19.78
C LYS A 64 -6.80 1.28 -19.57
N GLU A 65 -7.89 0.65 -19.91
CA GLU A 65 -9.21 1.13 -19.53
C GLU A 65 -9.37 1.13 -18.00
N ASN A 66 -10.12 2.12 -17.48
CA ASN A 66 -10.31 2.26 -16.04
C ASN A 66 -10.97 1.01 -15.42
N GLY A 67 -10.24 0.39 -14.51
CA GLY A 67 -10.69 -0.79 -13.75
C GLY A 67 -10.59 -0.59 -12.23
N GLY A 68 -10.09 0.58 -11.79
CA GLY A 68 -9.88 0.93 -10.39
C GLY A 68 -8.53 0.47 -9.83
N LEU A 69 -8.22 0.94 -8.61
CA LEU A 69 -6.93 0.82 -7.95
C LEU A 69 -6.38 -0.62 -7.93
N SER A 70 -7.22 -1.57 -7.50
CA SER A 70 -6.85 -3.01 -7.48
C SER A 70 -6.46 -3.53 -8.87
N ASP A 71 -7.21 -3.13 -9.90
CA ASP A 71 -6.95 -3.57 -11.26
C ASP A 71 -5.67 -2.97 -11.84
N ALA A 72 -5.41 -1.69 -11.54
CA ALA A 72 -4.18 -1.02 -11.91
C ALA A 72 -2.95 -1.67 -11.24
N ARG A 73 -2.98 -1.91 -9.93
CA ARG A 73 -1.90 -2.62 -9.22
C ARG A 73 -1.68 -4.02 -9.82
N ASN A 74 -2.75 -4.77 -10.07
CA ASN A 74 -2.69 -6.11 -10.66
C ASN A 74 -2.10 -6.10 -12.08
N ALA A 75 -2.37 -5.08 -12.87
CA ALA A 75 -1.84 -4.94 -14.23
C ALA A 75 -0.31 -4.72 -14.23
N GLY A 76 0.25 -4.07 -13.21
CA GLY A 76 1.68 -3.85 -13.08
C GLY A 76 2.49 -5.10 -12.68
N ILE A 77 1.91 -6.02 -11.89
CA ILE A 77 2.62 -7.19 -11.34
C ILE A 77 3.32 -8.05 -12.41
N PRO A 78 2.69 -8.40 -13.55
CA PRO A 78 3.34 -9.22 -14.58
C PRO A 78 4.56 -8.58 -15.26
N TYR A 79 4.63 -7.25 -15.22
CA TYR A 79 5.74 -6.49 -15.84
C TYR A 79 6.92 -6.28 -14.88
N ALA A 80 6.74 -6.55 -13.60
CA ALA A 80 7.79 -6.40 -12.58
C ALA A 80 8.93 -7.41 -12.83
N LYS A 81 10.14 -6.90 -13.11
CA LYS A 81 11.36 -7.67 -13.39
C LYS A 81 12.27 -7.78 -12.15
N GLY A 82 12.05 -6.94 -11.13
CA GLY A 82 12.84 -6.89 -9.91
C GLY A 82 12.66 -8.11 -9.02
N GLU A 83 13.67 -8.39 -8.20
CA GLU A 83 13.60 -9.40 -7.14
C GLU A 83 12.61 -8.99 -6.06
N TYR A 84 12.46 -7.68 -5.85
CA TYR A 84 11.53 -7.08 -4.89
C TYR A 84 10.53 -6.18 -5.60
N ILE A 85 9.34 -6.09 -5.02
CA ILE A 85 8.26 -5.21 -5.50
C ILE A 85 7.81 -4.29 -4.38
N ILE A 86 7.58 -3.04 -4.72
CA ILE A 86 6.87 -2.07 -3.88
C ILE A 86 5.75 -1.43 -4.69
N PHE A 87 4.60 -1.22 -4.05
CA PHE A 87 3.50 -0.43 -4.58
C PHE A 87 3.57 0.96 -3.98
N LEU A 88 3.43 2.00 -4.78
CA LEU A 88 3.38 3.39 -4.31
C LEU A 88 2.14 4.08 -4.87
N ASP A 89 1.41 4.78 -4.03
CA ASP A 89 0.25 5.55 -4.49
C ASP A 89 0.72 6.86 -5.15
N SER A 90 0.13 7.18 -6.29
CA SER A 90 0.60 8.26 -7.18
C SER A 90 0.32 9.68 -6.69
N ASP A 91 -0.40 9.83 -5.61
CA ASP A 91 -0.63 11.10 -4.90
C ASP A 91 0.35 11.33 -3.73
N ASP A 92 1.16 10.33 -3.39
CA ASP A 92 2.15 10.36 -2.33
C ASP A 92 3.57 10.58 -2.87
N TYR A 93 4.55 10.74 -1.97
CA TYR A 93 5.98 10.84 -2.32
C TYR A 93 6.85 10.26 -1.20
N ILE A 94 8.14 10.05 -1.48
CA ILE A 94 9.03 9.30 -0.59
C ILE A 94 10.36 10.04 -0.35
N GLU A 95 11.01 9.74 0.79
CA GLU A 95 12.38 10.18 1.08
C GLU A 95 13.35 9.57 0.07
N ASN A 96 14.41 10.30 -0.25
CA ASN A 96 15.37 9.91 -1.30
C ASN A 96 16.19 8.65 -0.99
N ASP A 97 16.20 8.19 0.25
CA ASP A 97 16.92 7.00 0.72
C ASP A 97 15.99 5.85 1.16
N MET A 98 14.68 5.93 0.84
CA MET A 98 13.71 4.93 1.27
C MET A 98 14.04 3.53 0.74
N PHE A 99 14.37 3.41 -0.54
CA PHE A 99 14.66 2.09 -1.12
C PHE A 99 15.95 1.50 -0.60
N GLU A 100 17.00 2.31 -0.45
CA GLU A 100 18.26 1.88 0.16
C GLU A 100 18.05 1.42 1.59
N TYR A 101 17.32 2.18 2.40
CA TYR A 101 16.95 1.84 3.76
C TYR A 101 16.25 0.48 3.86
N MET A 102 15.22 0.24 3.04
CA MET A 102 14.45 -0.99 3.09
C MET A 102 15.22 -2.19 2.50
N TYR A 103 15.95 -1.98 1.41
CA TYR A 103 16.74 -3.03 0.75
C TYR A 103 17.89 -3.52 1.63
N THR A 104 18.64 -2.61 2.25
CA THR A 104 19.71 -2.95 3.19
C THR A 104 19.20 -3.85 4.30
N ARG A 105 18.04 -3.52 4.88
CA ARG A 105 17.41 -4.30 5.96
C ARG A 105 17.00 -5.71 5.52
N ILE A 106 16.46 -5.84 4.31
CA ILE A 106 16.15 -7.16 3.73
C ILE A 106 17.43 -7.97 3.53
N LYS A 107 18.45 -7.34 2.95
CA LYS A 107 19.71 -7.99 2.64
C LYS A 107 20.43 -8.49 3.89
N ASP A 108 20.52 -7.65 4.92
CA ASP A 108 21.21 -7.98 6.17
C ASP A 108 20.48 -9.05 6.99
N SER A 109 19.14 -9.08 6.94
CA SER A 109 18.34 -10.03 7.70
C SER A 109 17.95 -11.28 6.94
N GLY A 110 18.00 -11.28 5.59
CA GLY A 110 17.40 -12.29 4.75
C GLY A 110 15.86 -12.33 4.83
N ALA A 111 15.22 -11.20 5.14
CA ALA A 111 13.77 -11.10 5.26
C ALA A 111 13.07 -11.18 3.90
N ASP A 112 11.80 -11.59 3.91
CA ASP A 112 10.93 -11.58 2.74
C ASP A 112 10.27 -10.22 2.50
N MET A 113 10.17 -9.41 3.56
CA MET A 113 9.56 -8.10 3.55
C MET A 113 10.29 -7.14 4.48
N ALA A 114 10.42 -5.87 4.07
CA ALA A 114 10.81 -4.78 4.94
C ALA A 114 9.73 -3.70 5.00
N THR A 115 9.67 -2.97 6.13
CA THR A 115 8.74 -1.85 6.32
C THR A 115 9.49 -0.57 6.62
N CYS A 116 8.85 0.58 6.38
CA CYS A 116 9.27 1.88 6.88
C CYS A 116 8.09 2.61 7.54
N GLY A 117 8.40 3.64 8.31
CA GLY A 117 7.41 4.56 8.85
C GLY A 117 6.98 5.61 7.82
N LEU A 118 6.08 6.48 8.26
CA LEU A 118 5.50 7.50 7.40
C LEU A 118 5.41 8.86 8.09
N TYR A 119 5.36 9.89 7.25
CA TYR A 119 4.87 11.22 7.56
C TYR A 119 3.42 11.33 7.11
N GLU A 120 2.52 11.72 8.00
CA GLU A 120 1.14 12.08 7.66
C GLU A 120 1.10 13.56 7.30
N VAL A 121 0.87 13.87 6.03
CA VAL A 121 0.93 15.24 5.49
C VAL A 121 -0.49 15.80 5.39
N TYR A 122 -0.81 16.74 6.26
CA TYR A 122 -2.04 17.52 6.22
C TYR A 122 -1.79 18.87 5.55
N LYS A 123 -2.84 19.63 5.31
CA LYS A 123 -2.75 20.95 4.68
C LYS A 123 -1.93 21.96 5.49
N ASP A 124 -1.95 21.82 6.81
CA ASP A 124 -1.39 22.79 7.77
C ASP A 124 -0.25 22.20 8.64
N ARG A 125 -0.03 20.89 8.60
CA ARG A 125 0.98 20.24 9.43
C ARG A 125 1.45 18.91 8.85
N ILE A 126 2.60 18.46 9.36
CA ILE A 126 3.13 17.11 9.12
C ILE A 126 3.25 16.42 10.48
N GLU A 127 2.72 15.21 10.58
CA GLU A 127 2.81 14.35 11.76
C GLU A 127 3.61 13.10 11.45
N THR A 128 4.23 12.50 12.45
CA THR A 128 4.95 11.21 12.31
C THR A 128 4.82 10.39 13.59
N GLN A 129 5.15 9.14 13.51
CA GLN A 129 5.22 8.26 14.69
C GLN A 129 6.26 8.77 15.67
N LYS A 130 5.94 8.71 16.97
CA LYS A 130 6.82 9.25 18.02
C LYS A 130 8.03 8.36 18.31
N GLU A 131 7.90 7.05 18.09
CA GLU A 131 8.96 6.08 18.38
C GLU A 131 9.41 5.39 17.10
N GLU A 132 10.73 5.41 16.88
CA GLU A 132 11.37 4.62 15.85
C GLU A 132 11.77 3.26 16.44
N VAL A 133 11.32 2.18 15.79
CA VAL A 133 11.75 0.82 16.12
C VAL A 133 12.45 0.19 14.92
N ASP A 134 13.36 -0.73 15.25
CA ASP A 134 14.17 -1.46 14.30
C ASP A 134 14.42 -2.86 14.82
N PHE A 135 13.76 -3.86 14.25
CA PHE A 135 13.93 -5.26 14.63
C PHE A 135 13.56 -6.22 13.48
N VAL A 136 13.95 -7.47 13.65
CA VAL A 136 13.57 -8.56 12.74
C VAL A 136 12.68 -9.53 13.50
N CYS A 137 11.59 -9.97 12.87
CA CYS A 137 10.63 -10.90 13.46
C CYS A 137 10.11 -11.92 12.45
N THR A 138 9.37 -12.90 12.93
CA THR A 138 8.65 -13.86 12.10
C THR A 138 7.47 -13.21 11.39
N GLY A 139 6.97 -13.83 10.31
CA GLY A 139 5.77 -13.37 9.62
C GLY A 139 4.54 -13.29 10.54
N GLU A 140 4.40 -14.28 11.46
CA GLU A 140 3.30 -14.30 12.42
C GLU A 140 3.36 -13.15 13.43
N GLU A 141 4.56 -12.83 13.96
CA GLU A 141 4.75 -11.68 14.86
C GLU A 141 4.50 -10.36 14.13
N ALA A 142 4.96 -10.22 12.89
CA ALA A 142 4.66 -9.06 12.05
C ALA A 142 3.14 -8.95 11.79
N PHE A 143 2.47 -10.07 11.52
CA PHE A 143 1.02 -10.06 11.32
C PHE A 143 0.27 -9.65 12.60
N ARG A 144 0.73 -10.10 13.77
CA ARG A 144 0.21 -9.59 15.06
C ARG A 144 0.33 -8.07 15.19
N CYS A 145 1.47 -7.51 14.81
CA CYS A 145 1.66 -6.05 14.81
C CYS A 145 0.68 -5.34 13.85
N ILE A 146 0.45 -5.90 12.67
CA ILE A 146 -0.52 -5.39 11.69
C ILE A 146 -1.95 -5.44 12.27
N LEU A 147 -2.35 -6.57 12.85
CA LEU A 147 -3.69 -6.73 13.43
C LEU A 147 -3.92 -5.79 14.63
N ARG A 148 -2.87 -5.46 15.39
CA ARG A 148 -2.94 -4.47 16.49
C ARG A 148 -2.91 -3.03 16.02
N GLY A 149 -2.46 -2.77 14.79
CA GLY A 149 -2.41 -1.43 14.19
C GLY A 149 -1.42 -0.45 14.83
N HIS A 150 -0.39 -0.94 15.55
CA HIS A 150 0.52 -0.07 16.28
C HIS A 150 1.86 0.18 15.59
N THR A 151 2.59 -0.88 15.26
CA THR A 151 3.98 -0.79 14.76
C THR A 151 4.04 -0.91 13.26
N ILE A 152 3.25 -1.81 12.68
CA ILE A 152 3.17 -2.04 11.24
C ILE A 152 1.75 -1.75 10.79
N ARG A 153 1.60 -0.88 9.82
CA ARG A 153 0.29 -0.57 9.22
C ARG A 153 -0.15 -1.67 8.26
N GLY A 154 -1.46 -1.79 8.04
CA GLY A 154 -2.03 -2.80 7.14
C GLY A 154 -1.90 -2.47 5.65
N GLU A 155 -1.67 -1.20 5.31
CA GLU A 155 -1.54 -0.72 3.94
C GLU A 155 -0.28 -1.26 3.26
N ILE A 156 -0.32 -1.39 1.92
CA ILE A 156 0.74 -2.06 1.17
C ILE A 156 1.89 -1.13 0.72
N TRP A 157 1.65 0.16 0.64
CA TRP A 157 2.54 1.12 -0.02
C TRP A 157 3.87 1.42 0.71
N ASN A 158 4.02 1.06 1.98
CA ASN A 158 5.28 1.20 2.75
C ASN A 158 5.99 -0.13 2.97
N LYS A 159 5.80 -1.09 2.07
CA LYS A 159 6.36 -2.44 2.17
C LYS A 159 7.14 -2.80 0.91
N LEU A 160 8.43 -3.14 1.10
CA LEU A 160 9.26 -3.75 0.06
C LEU A 160 9.16 -5.27 0.24
N ILE A 161 8.69 -5.98 -0.78
CA ILE A 161 8.27 -7.38 -0.68
C ILE A 161 9.02 -8.20 -1.72
N ARG A 162 9.55 -9.37 -1.33
CA ARG A 162 10.13 -10.33 -2.25
C ARG A 162 9.09 -10.78 -3.28
N LYS A 163 9.41 -10.65 -4.56
CA LYS A 163 8.49 -10.95 -5.68
C LYS A 163 7.88 -12.35 -5.60
N SER A 164 8.66 -13.36 -5.22
CA SER A 164 8.16 -14.75 -5.11
C SER A 164 7.04 -14.94 -4.08
N CYS A 165 6.86 -13.97 -3.16
CA CYS A 165 5.75 -14.00 -2.21
C CYS A 165 4.44 -13.45 -2.79
N ILE A 166 4.49 -12.71 -3.91
CA ILE A 166 3.33 -11.97 -4.43
C ILE A 166 3.05 -12.15 -5.92
N GLU A 167 3.87 -12.84 -6.68
CA GLU A 167 3.75 -12.92 -8.15
C GLU A 167 2.41 -13.50 -8.65
N ASP A 168 1.80 -14.37 -7.88
CA ASP A 168 0.48 -14.98 -8.14
C ASP A 168 -0.65 -14.41 -7.26
N LEU A 169 -0.34 -13.49 -6.32
CA LEU A 169 -1.35 -12.77 -5.54
C LEU A 169 -1.99 -11.65 -6.39
N ARG A 170 -3.27 -11.40 -6.13
CA ARG A 170 -4.01 -10.33 -6.79
C ARG A 170 -4.85 -9.56 -5.78
N PHE A 171 -4.87 -8.24 -5.94
CA PHE A 171 -5.82 -7.38 -5.24
C PHE A 171 -7.27 -7.68 -5.71
N PRO A 172 -8.26 -7.68 -4.81
CA PRO A 172 -9.64 -7.93 -5.18
C PRO A 172 -10.20 -6.76 -5.99
N LYS A 173 -10.60 -7.01 -7.25
CA LYS A 173 -11.18 -5.98 -8.11
C LYS A 173 -12.53 -5.49 -7.59
N GLY A 174 -12.74 -4.17 -7.69
CA GLY A 174 -14.02 -3.53 -7.39
C GLY A 174 -14.34 -3.40 -5.89
N ARG A 175 -13.43 -3.82 -4.99
CA ARG A 175 -13.57 -3.66 -3.53
C ARG A 175 -12.92 -2.36 -3.07
N LEU A 176 -13.48 -1.76 -2.02
CA LEU A 176 -12.78 -0.78 -1.18
C LEU A 176 -12.00 -1.51 -0.09
N TYR A 177 -10.99 -0.82 0.45
CA TYR A 177 -10.12 -1.40 1.49
C TYR A 177 -9.44 -2.70 1.02
N GLU A 178 -9.04 -2.71 -0.23
CA GLU A 178 -8.42 -3.85 -0.91
C GLU A 178 -7.18 -4.37 -0.20
N ASP A 179 -6.46 -3.48 0.50
CA ASP A 179 -5.28 -3.83 1.30
C ASP A 179 -5.61 -4.81 2.42
N ILE A 180 -6.80 -4.72 3.05
CA ILE A 180 -7.23 -5.66 4.09
C ILE A 180 -7.27 -7.09 3.55
N TYR A 181 -7.81 -7.26 2.34
CA TYR A 181 -7.90 -8.57 1.69
C TYR A 181 -6.54 -9.07 1.21
N TYR A 182 -5.74 -8.17 0.66
CA TYR A 182 -4.43 -8.51 0.10
C TYR A 182 -3.43 -8.85 1.21
N THR A 183 -3.41 -8.08 2.28
CA THR A 183 -2.47 -8.26 3.39
C THR A 183 -2.64 -9.62 4.07
N VAL A 184 -3.87 -10.10 4.29
CA VAL A 184 -4.07 -11.43 4.89
C VAL A 184 -3.56 -12.55 3.97
N ASP A 185 -3.72 -12.41 2.65
CA ASP A 185 -3.18 -13.39 1.70
C ASP A 185 -1.65 -13.33 1.64
N LEU A 186 -1.08 -12.13 1.67
CA LEU A 186 0.37 -11.91 1.73
C LEU A 186 0.98 -12.54 2.98
N MET A 187 0.41 -12.29 4.17
CA MET A 187 1.00 -12.73 5.43
C MET A 187 1.04 -14.25 5.59
N GLN A 188 0.24 -15.01 4.84
CA GLN A 188 0.36 -16.47 4.77
C GLN A 188 1.66 -16.95 4.09
N ARG A 189 2.38 -16.07 3.38
CA ARG A 189 3.58 -16.39 2.59
C ARG A 189 4.86 -15.79 3.17
N ILE A 190 4.73 -14.76 3.98
CA ILE A 190 5.86 -14.07 4.61
C ILE A 190 6.34 -14.87 5.81
N LYS A 191 7.64 -15.24 5.80
CA LYS A 191 8.27 -15.98 6.90
C LYS A 191 9.03 -15.06 7.84
N LYS A 192 9.67 -14.02 7.30
CA LYS A 192 10.52 -13.10 8.05
C LYS A 192 10.32 -11.66 7.58
N VAL A 193 10.26 -10.74 8.54
CA VAL A 193 10.06 -9.30 8.29
C VAL A 193 11.15 -8.50 8.98
N ALA A 194 11.75 -7.58 8.24
CA ALA A 194 12.62 -6.54 8.77
C ALA A 194 11.76 -5.30 9.07
N VAL A 195 11.35 -5.14 10.31
CA VAL A 195 10.46 -4.06 10.75
C VAL A 195 11.28 -2.81 11.02
N GLY A 196 10.97 -1.73 10.33
CA GLY A 196 11.47 -0.40 10.61
C GLY A 196 10.33 0.61 10.58
N THR A 197 10.37 1.56 11.51
CA THR A 197 9.37 2.64 11.57
C THR A 197 9.97 4.02 11.36
N LYS A 198 11.23 4.10 10.93
CA LYS A 198 11.82 5.37 10.50
C LYS A 198 11.01 5.96 9.37
N PRO A 199 10.52 7.21 9.48
CA PRO A 199 9.66 7.80 8.48
C PRO A 199 10.40 7.96 7.15
N LYS A 200 9.82 7.40 6.08
CA LYS A 200 10.37 7.43 4.71
C LYS A 200 9.32 7.67 3.65
N TYR A 201 8.06 7.58 4.01
CA TYR A 201 6.92 7.71 3.11
C TYR A 201 6.06 8.90 3.53
N TYR A 202 5.69 9.79 2.61
CA TYR A 202 4.82 10.94 2.83
C TYR A 202 3.41 10.63 2.34
N TYR A 203 2.52 10.30 3.27
CA TYR A 203 1.12 10.02 3.00
C TYR A 203 0.30 11.31 3.00
N LEU A 204 -0.31 11.64 1.87
CA LEU A 204 -1.04 12.89 1.68
C LEU A 204 -2.52 12.75 2.06
N HIS A 205 -2.95 13.48 3.10
CA HIS A 205 -4.37 13.59 3.43
C HIS A 205 -5.06 14.61 2.52
N ARG A 206 -5.87 14.10 1.57
CA ARG A 206 -6.66 14.92 0.64
C ARG A 206 -8.15 14.87 0.95
N GLU A 207 -8.85 16.00 0.78
CA GLU A 207 -10.31 16.10 0.97
C GLU A 207 -11.08 15.22 -0.05
N ASP A 208 -10.53 15.03 -1.25
CA ASP A 208 -11.12 14.23 -2.33
C ASP A 208 -10.66 12.76 -2.33
N SER A 209 -9.93 12.32 -1.30
CA SER A 209 -9.46 10.94 -1.20
C SER A 209 -10.59 9.90 -1.21
N ILE A 210 -10.29 8.69 -1.64
CA ILE A 210 -11.26 7.59 -1.70
C ILE A 210 -11.82 7.27 -0.31
N THR A 211 -11.00 7.37 0.73
CA THR A 211 -11.34 7.06 2.12
C THR A 211 -12.03 8.21 2.85
N GLY A 212 -11.79 9.46 2.42
CA GLY A 212 -12.37 10.68 3.00
C GLY A 212 -13.82 10.97 2.60
N LYS A 213 -14.35 10.26 1.59
CA LYS A 213 -15.71 10.50 1.09
C LYS A 213 -16.78 10.03 2.08
N ALA A 214 -17.93 10.75 2.03
CA ALA A 214 -19.14 10.39 2.75
C ALA A 214 -19.54 8.92 2.50
N TYR A 215 -20.42 8.41 3.35
CA TYR A 215 -20.96 7.06 3.26
C TYR A 215 -21.39 6.67 1.84
N ARG A 216 -21.07 5.45 1.48
CA ARG A 216 -21.53 4.77 0.27
C ARG A 216 -21.66 3.26 0.57
N PRO A 217 -22.54 2.52 -0.10
CA PRO A 217 -22.74 1.08 0.17
C PRO A 217 -21.45 0.25 0.20
N LYS A 218 -20.45 0.59 -0.63
CA LYS A 218 -19.15 -0.08 -0.64
C LYS A 218 -18.34 0.03 0.66
N VAL A 219 -18.75 0.87 1.63
CA VAL A 219 -18.08 0.90 2.94
C VAL A 219 -18.20 -0.44 3.67
N PHE A 220 -19.22 -1.25 3.36
CA PHE A 220 -19.38 -2.60 3.91
C PHE A 220 -18.27 -3.56 3.49
N ASP A 221 -17.52 -3.26 2.42
CA ASP A 221 -16.35 -4.06 2.02
C ASP A 221 -15.32 -4.19 3.15
N ILE A 222 -15.26 -3.23 4.09
CA ILE A 222 -14.38 -3.33 5.26
C ILE A 222 -14.80 -4.49 6.18
N ILE A 223 -16.10 -4.71 6.36
CA ILE A 223 -16.63 -5.83 7.18
C ILE A 223 -16.30 -7.15 6.49
N ASP A 224 -16.53 -7.25 5.18
CA ASP A 224 -16.21 -8.44 4.40
C ASP A 224 -14.70 -8.74 4.47
N GLY A 225 -13.85 -7.71 4.35
CA GLY A 225 -12.39 -7.83 4.43
C GLY A 225 -11.93 -8.37 5.80
N TYR A 226 -12.41 -7.80 6.89
CA TYR A 226 -12.08 -8.29 8.23
C TYR A 226 -12.75 -9.62 8.58
N THR A 227 -13.89 -9.96 7.95
CA THR A 227 -14.47 -11.31 8.05
C THR A 227 -13.52 -12.33 7.43
N LYS A 228 -13.04 -12.09 6.21
CA LYS A 228 -12.02 -12.94 5.57
C LYS A 228 -10.76 -13.05 6.45
N ASN A 229 -10.27 -11.93 7.00
CA ASN A 229 -9.13 -11.93 7.91
C ASN A 229 -9.34 -12.84 9.10
N TYR A 230 -10.48 -12.72 9.78
CA TYR A 230 -10.80 -13.51 10.95
C TYR A 230 -10.86 -15.02 10.63
N GLU A 231 -11.49 -15.40 9.51
CA GLU A 231 -11.58 -16.79 9.07
C GLU A 231 -10.21 -17.38 8.76
N VAL A 232 -9.38 -16.67 7.98
CA VAL A 232 -8.03 -17.13 7.65
C VAL A 232 -7.14 -17.20 8.88
N VAL A 233 -7.20 -16.19 9.75
CA VAL A 233 -6.40 -16.18 11.00
C VAL A 233 -6.79 -17.33 11.89
N LYS A 234 -8.08 -17.59 12.08
CA LYS A 234 -8.55 -18.72 12.90
C LYS A 234 -8.05 -20.08 12.41
N GLU A 235 -7.92 -20.23 11.08
CA GLU A 235 -7.43 -21.47 10.47
C GLU A 235 -5.90 -21.58 10.45
N LYS A 236 -5.20 -20.51 10.03
CA LYS A 236 -3.76 -20.54 9.72
C LYS A 236 -2.88 -19.98 10.85
N PHE A 237 -3.41 -19.10 11.68
CA PHE A 237 -2.68 -18.38 12.73
C PHE A 237 -3.48 -18.36 14.04
N PRO A 238 -3.82 -19.53 14.61
CA PRO A 238 -4.76 -19.60 15.76
C PRO A 238 -4.31 -18.78 16.99
N SER A 239 -3.02 -18.51 17.13
CA SER A 239 -2.46 -17.65 18.19
C SER A 239 -2.83 -16.16 18.04
N LEU A 240 -3.36 -15.75 16.88
CA LEU A 240 -3.76 -14.37 16.55
C LEU A 240 -5.29 -14.18 16.50
N THR A 241 -6.05 -15.22 16.88
CA THR A 241 -7.52 -15.21 16.74
C THR A 241 -8.16 -14.03 17.48
N GLN A 242 -7.66 -13.71 18.67
CA GLN A 242 -8.21 -12.61 19.47
C GLN A 242 -8.02 -11.25 18.81
N GLU A 243 -6.82 -10.97 18.26
CA GLU A 243 -6.53 -9.74 17.56
C GLU A 243 -7.41 -9.59 16.30
N ALA A 244 -7.55 -10.66 15.53
CA ALA A 244 -8.40 -10.67 14.34
C ALA A 244 -9.90 -10.50 14.69
N GLU A 245 -10.38 -11.12 15.76
CA GLU A 245 -11.75 -10.96 16.26
C GLU A 245 -12.03 -9.51 16.68
N CYS A 246 -11.11 -8.87 17.37
CA CYS A 246 -11.23 -7.47 17.74
C CYS A 246 -11.43 -6.56 16.49
N LEU A 247 -10.61 -6.76 15.44
CA LEU A 247 -10.75 -5.98 14.19
C LEU A 247 -12.05 -6.33 13.45
N TRP A 248 -12.44 -7.59 13.43
CA TRP A 248 -13.69 -8.03 12.84
C TRP A 248 -14.91 -7.40 13.52
N ILE A 249 -14.90 -7.27 14.85
CA ILE A 249 -15.93 -6.55 15.60
C ILE A 249 -15.84 -5.05 15.32
N TRP A 250 -14.63 -4.46 15.40
CA TRP A 250 -14.39 -3.04 15.24
C TRP A 250 -14.78 -2.50 13.85
N SER A 251 -14.64 -3.31 12.80
CA SER A 251 -15.05 -2.93 11.45
C SER A 251 -16.52 -2.51 11.34
N ARG A 252 -17.39 -3.04 12.19
CA ARG A 252 -18.82 -2.68 12.26
C ARG A 252 -19.03 -1.29 12.84
N PHE A 253 -18.21 -0.92 13.81
CA PHE A 253 -18.25 0.44 14.38
C PHE A 253 -17.77 1.47 13.37
N ILE A 254 -16.76 1.16 12.54
CA ILE A 254 -16.34 2.06 11.46
C ILE A 254 -17.49 2.32 10.48
N VAL A 255 -18.23 1.27 10.09
CA VAL A 255 -19.38 1.43 9.18
C VAL A 255 -20.48 2.24 9.85
N LEU A 256 -20.79 1.94 11.12
CA LEU A 256 -21.80 2.66 11.88
C LEU A 256 -21.45 4.16 12.00
N ASP A 257 -20.21 4.50 12.32
CA ASP A 257 -19.73 5.88 12.38
C ASP A 257 -19.93 6.60 11.05
N LYS A 258 -19.53 5.96 9.93
CA LYS A 258 -19.74 6.54 8.59
C LYS A 258 -21.21 6.72 8.25
N MET A 259 -22.10 5.85 8.73
CA MET A 259 -23.55 6.00 8.56
C MET A 259 -24.11 7.13 9.40
N LEU A 260 -23.68 7.27 10.65
CA LEU A 260 -24.16 8.30 11.59
C LEU A 260 -23.66 9.72 11.23
N LEU A 261 -22.50 9.83 10.60
CA LEU A 261 -21.93 11.11 10.16
C LEU A 261 -22.62 11.69 8.90
N GLN A 262 -23.63 11.00 8.34
CA GLN A 262 -24.40 11.54 7.23
C GLN A 262 -25.45 12.54 7.70
N GLU A 263 -25.60 13.64 6.96
CA GLU A 263 -26.66 14.64 7.23
C GLU A 263 -28.07 14.05 7.20
N ASP A 264 -28.28 12.99 6.42
CA ASP A 264 -29.58 12.32 6.19
C ASP A 264 -29.67 10.91 6.82
N TYR A 265 -28.88 10.58 7.86
CA TYR A 265 -28.89 9.23 8.46
C TYR A 265 -30.27 8.73 8.89
N LYS A 266 -31.22 9.64 9.19
CA LYS A 266 -32.61 9.30 9.56
C LYS A 266 -33.44 8.74 8.41
N LYS A 267 -32.92 8.79 7.17
CA LYS A 267 -33.58 8.25 5.97
C LYS A 267 -33.03 6.87 5.55
N LEU A 268 -31.97 6.39 6.23
CA LEU A 268 -31.44 5.04 6.06
C LEU A 268 -32.19 4.06 6.95
#